data_e2eb27e880329ed0b50aa63fc4d05f7a
#
_entry.id   e2eb27e880329ed0b50aa63fc4d05f7a
#
_cell.length_a   1.000
_cell.length_b   1.000
_cell.length_c   1.000
_cell.angle_alpha   90.00
_cell.angle_beta   90.00
_cell.angle_gamma   90.00
#
_symmetry.space_group_name_H-M   'P 1'
#
loop_
_entity.id
_entity.type
_entity.pdbx_description
1 polymer ?
#
loop_
_entity_poly.entity_id
_entity_poly.type
_entity_poly.pdbx_seq_one_letter_code
_entity_poly.pdbx_strand_id
1 'polypeptide(L)'
;CIRDRLFTSTTYAEIPVYLTTFIVAAILNKGTNYWFGTISFVTNSIAVVLQLGLAVDYAIILAHRFMEEHEDKDAREAVIVALSKAIPEISSSSLTTISGMVAMMFMQFRIGYDMGIILAKSIIFSMVAVFFLMPGLLLTFSKAIDNTHHKSFVPKITAVGKFCVATRYIIPPILIVGVIIAFF
;
A
#
# COMPACT_ATOMS: atom_id res chain seq x y z
N CYS A 1 2.84 13.70 4.00
CA CYS A 1 2.30 12.32 4.12
C CYS A 1 1.00 12.22 4.92
N ILE A 2 0.97 12.45 6.27
CA ILE A 2 -0.28 12.39 7.05
C ILE A 2 -1.23 13.52 6.65
N ARG A 3 -0.71 14.72 6.44
CA ARG A 3 -1.48 15.89 6.03
C ARG A 3 -2.10 15.74 4.62
N ASP A 4 -1.38 15.15 3.69
CA ASP A 4 -1.88 14.93 2.33
C ASP A 4 -3.00 13.89 2.30
N ARG A 5 -2.98 12.91 3.21
CA ARG A 5 -4.06 11.93 3.38
C ARG A 5 -5.30 12.49 4.01
N LEU A 6 -5.18 13.43 4.94
CA LEU A 6 -6.32 14.14 5.51
C LEU A 6 -7.11 14.91 4.43
N PHE A 7 -6.45 15.32 3.35
CA PHE A 7 -7.08 16.02 2.23
C PHE A 7 -7.57 15.10 1.10
N THR A 8 -7.03 13.88 0.99
CA THR A 8 -7.39 12.94 -0.09
C THR A 8 -8.41 11.90 0.37
N SER A 9 -8.46 11.59 1.68
CA SER A 9 -9.45 10.71 2.27
C SER A 9 -10.81 11.40 2.32
N THR A 10 -11.85 10.69 1.92
CA THR A 10 -13.24 11.16 2.01
C THR A 10 -13.80 11.03 3.42
N THR A 11 -13.06 10.35 4.33
CA THR A 11 -13.52 10.06 5.69
C THR A 11 -12.36 10.04 6.70
N TYR A 12 -12.48 10.81 7.78
CA TYR A 12 -11.47 10.82 8.85
C TYR A 12 -11.38 9.49 9.63
N ALA A 13 -12.44 8.71 9.61
CA ALA A 13 -12.49 7.41 10.30
C ALA A 13 -11.57 6.33 9.66
N GLU A 14 -11.07 6.53 8.44
CA GLU A 14 -10.13 5.61 7.80
C GLU A 14 -8.73 5.64 8.43
N ILE A 15 -8.31 6.82 8.94
CA ILE A 15 -6.95 7.01 9.49
C ILE A 15 -6.66 6.04 10.64
N PRO A 16 -7.53 5.90 11.66
CA PRO A 16 -7.29 4.94 12.74
C PRO A 16 -7.28 3.49 12.25
N VAL A 17 -8.04 3.15 11.19
CA VAL A 17 -8.01 1.82 10.57
C VAL A 17 -6.63 1.54 9.98
N TYR A 18 -6.08 2.48 9.21
CA TYR A 18 -4.74 2.33 8.62
C TYR A 18 -3.65 2.24 9.68
N LEU A 19 -3.69 3.11 10.70
CA LEU A 19 -2.71 3.11 11.78
C LEU A 19 -2.74 1.81 12.58
N THR A 20 -3.94 1.31 12.91
CA THR A 20 -4.07 0.04 13.65
C THR A 20 -3.54 -1.12 12.83
N THR A 21 -3.87 -1.20 11.55
CA THR A 21 -3.37 -2.24 10.65
C THR A 21 -1.85 -2.23 10.54
N PHE A 22 -1.26 -1.03 10.41
CA PHE A 22 0.20 -0.87 10.37
C PHE A 22 0.86 -1.28 11.70
N ILE A 23 0.34 -0.81 12.85
CA ILE A 23 0.92 -1.13 14.16
C ILE A 23 0.93 -2.65 14.38
N VAL A 24 -0.16 -3.34 14.06
CA VAL A 24 -0.24 -4.79 14.19
C VAL A 24 0.76 -5.48 13.26
N ALA A 25 0.84 -5.07 11.99
CA ALA A 25 1.82 -5.61 11.05
C ALA A 25 3.27 -5.39 11.52
N ALA A 26 3.58 -4.21 12.07
CA ALA A 26 4.92 -3.88 12.58
C ALA A 26 5.28 -4.71 13.82
N ILE A 27 4.32 -4.92 14.74
CA ILE A 27 4.52 -5.77 15.93
C ILE A 27 4.77 -7.22 15.52
N LEU A 28 3.99 -7.76 14.57
CA LEU A 28 4.17 -9.11 14.05
C LEU A 28 5.55 -9.27 13.38
N ASN A 29 5.96 -8.28 12.59
CA ASN A 29 7.28 -8.31 11.96
C ASN A 29 8.41 -8.26 12.99
N LYS A 30 8.34 -7.34 13.96
CA LYS A 30 9.36 -7.24 15.01
C LYS A 30 9.38 -8.47 15.92
N GLY A 31 8.22 -8.99 16.31
CA GLY A 31 8.11 -10.17 17.15
C GLY A 31 8.77 -11.41 16.51
N THR A 32 8.57 -11.59 15.21
CA THR A 32 9.16 -12.70 14.46
C THR A 32 10.64 -12.50 14.12
N ASN A 33 11.20 -11.30 14.26
CA ASN A 33 12.63 -11.07 14.07
C ASN A 33 13.50 -11.85 15.07
N TYR A 34 12.96 -12.16 16.24
CA TYR A 34 13.65 -12.97 17.25
C TYR A 34 14.13 -14.32 16.70
N TRP A 35 13.40 -14.94 15.78
CA TRP A 35 13.77 -16.23 15.19
C TRP A 35 14.91 -16.16 14.15
N PHE A 36 15.21 -14.96 13.66
CA PHE A 36 16.26 -14.75 12.65
C PHE A 36 17.62 -14.36 13.25
N GLY A 37 17.73 -14.33 14.59
CA GLY A 37 18.99 -14.03 15.30
C GLY A 37 19.41 -12.56 15.22
N THR A 38 20.69 -12.30 14.99
CA THR A 38 21.24 -10.94 14.94
C THR A 38 20.96 -10.29 13.61
N ILE A 39 20.07 -9.30 13.60
CA ILE A 39 19.74 -8.52 12.42
C ILE A 39 20.54 -7.21 12.45
N SER A 40 21.06 -6.78 11.31
CA SER A 40 21.71 -5.48 11.18
C SER A 40 20.80 -4.33 11.62
N PHE A 41 21.34 -3.37 12.35
CA PHE A 41 20.62 -2.15 12.74
C PHE A 41 20.04 -1.41 11.51
N VAL A 42 20.80 -1.37 10.41
CA VAL A 42 20.36 -0.74 9.16
C VAL A 42 19.14 -1.48 8.60
N THR A 43 19.19 -2.81 8.53
CA THR A 43 18.07 -3.63 8.06
C THR A 43 16.81 -3.43 8.90
N ASN A 44 16.94 -3.41 10.22
CA ASN A 44 15.81 -3.21 11.12
C ASN A 44 15.15 -1.84 10.95
N SER A 45 15.94 -0.79 10.74
CA SER A 45 15.44 0.58 10.52
C SER A 45 14.72 0.73 9.18
N ILE A 46 15.33 0.22 8.10
CA ILE A 46 14.76 0.26 6.75
C ILE A 46 13.48 -0.58 6.67
N ALA A 47 13.46 -1.74 7.30
CA ALA A 47 12.31 -2.64 7.29
C ALA A 47 11.05 -1.98 7.83
N VAL A 48 11.14 -1.23 8.93
CA VAL A 48 9.99 -0.52 9.53
C VAL A 48 9.46 0.57 8.59
N VAL A 49 10.35 1.34 7.98
CA VAL A 49 9.97 2.44 7.07
C VAL A 49 9.32 1.89 5.79
N LEU A 50 9.94 0.87 5.18
CA LEU A 50 9.40 0.23 3.98
C LEU A 50 8.06 -0.45 4.27
N GLN A 51 7.96 -1.14 5.40
CA GLN A 51 6.73 -1.79 5.83
C GLN A 51 5.60 -0.79 6.02
N LEU A 52 5.88 0.37 6.60
CA LEU A 52 4.90 1.46 6.73
C LEU A 52 4.37 1.88 5.36
N GLY A 53 5.27 2.14 4.41
CA GLY A 53 4.87 2.54 3.06
C GLY A 53 3.96 1.52 2.40
N LEU A 54 4.39 0.26 2.34
CA LEU A 54 3.66 -0.82 1.67
C LEU A 54 2.35 -1.19 2.38
N ALA A 55 2.34 -1.27 3.71
CA ALA A 55 1.12 -1.57 4.46
C ALA A 55 0.03 -0.54 4.22
N VAL A 56 0.45 0.72 4.13
CA VAL A 56 -0.47 1.82 3.87
C VAL A 56 -0.99 1.81 2.44
N ASP A 57 -0.15 1.52 1.45
CA ASP A 57 -0.57 1.44 0.05
C ASP A 57 -1.60 0.31 -0.14
N TYR A 58 -1.36 -0.86 0.45
CA TYR A 58 -2.32 -1.97 0.42
C TYR A 58 -3.63 -1.63 1.13
N ALA A 59 -3.54 -0.95 2.27
CA ALA A 59 -4.71 -0.50 3.00
C ALA A 59 -5.54 0.52 2.21
N ILE A 60 -4.91 1.45 1.50
CA ILE A 60 -5.59 2.42 0.64
C ILE A 60 -6.32 1.72 -0.51
N ILE A 61 -5.68 0.76 -1.18
CA ILE A 61 -6.30 0.00 -2.27
C ILE A 61 -7.58 -0.69 -1.77
N LEU A 62 -7.51 -1.40 -0.64
CA LEU A 62 -8.66 -2.10 -0.09
C LEU A 62 -9.76 -1.14 0.38
N ALA A 63 -9.40 -0.05 1.06
CA ALA A 63 -10.38 0.95 1.50
C ALA A 63 -11.08 1.62 0.33
N HIS A 64 -10.33 1.96 -0.73
CA HIS A 64 -10.92 2.59 -1.91
C HIS A 64 -11.90 1.64 -2.61
N ARG A 65 -11.55 0.35 -2.75
CA ARG A 65 -12.46 -0.66 -3.27
C ARG A 65 -13.70 -0.85 -2.39
N PHE A 66 -13.52 -0.82 -1.07
CA PHE A 66 -14.64 -0.89 -0.14
C PHE A 66 -15.60 0.28 -0.32
N MET A 67 -15.09 1.51 -0.43
CA MET A 67 -15.94 2.69 -0.61
C MET A 67 -16.70 2.67 -1.95
N GLU A 68 -16.04 2.25 -3.04
CA GLU A 68 -16.70 2.08 -4.35
C GLU A 68 -17.89 1.10 -4.26
N GLU A 69 -17.74 0.00 -3.54
CA GLU A 69 -18.79 -1.01 -3.43
C GLU A 69 -19.86 -0.65 -2.38
N HIS A 70 -19.50 0.14 -1.37
CA HIS A 70 -20.40 0.53 -0.30
C HIS A 70 -21.42 1.60 -0.69
N GLU A 71 -21.19 2.30 -1.83
CA GLU A 71 -22.20 3.23 -2.38
C GLU A 71 -23.51 2.52 -2.78
N ASP A 72 -23.41 1.26 -3.26
CA ASP A 72 -24.54 0.50 -3.81
C ASP A 72 -24.94 -0.72 -2.98
N LYS A 73 -24.15 -1.11 -1.97
CA LYS A 73 -24.29 -2.36 -1.21
C LYS A 73 -24.21 -2.16 0.30
N ASP A 74 -24.80 -3.11 1.03
CA ASP A 74 -24.58 -3.17 2.47
C ASP A 74 -23.11 -3.38 2.82
N ALA A 75 -22.66 -2.82 3.96
CA ALA A 75 -21.27 -2.82 4.39
C ALA A 75 -20.61 -4.22 4.37
N ARG A 76 -21.37 -5.26 4.73
CA ARG A 76 -20.87 -6.64 4.77
C ARG A 76 -20.64 -7.19 3.36
N GLU A 77 -21.53 -6.94 2.45
CA GLU A 77 -21.42 -7.37 1.06
C GLU A 77 -20.33 -6.57 0.34
N ALA A 78 -20.27 -5.26 0.58
CA ALA A 78 -19.26 -4.37 0.05
C ALA A 78 -17.83 -4.82 0.42
N VAL A 79 -17.59 -5.21 1.68
CA VAL A 79 -16.28 -5.72 2.13
C VAL A 79 -15.91 -7.02 1.41
N ILE A 80 -16.84 -7.96 1.22
CA ILE A 80 -16.56 -9.23 0.54
C ILE A 80 -16.17 -8.99 -0.93
N VAL A 81 -16.92 -8.13 -1.61
CA VAL A 81 -16.64 -7.81 -3.03
C VAL A 81 -15.35 -7.01 -3.17
N ALA A 82 -15.15 -6.01 -2.30
CA ALA A 82 -13.90 -5.23 -2.26
C ALA A 82 -12.67 -6.11 -2.04
N LEU A 83 -12.75 -7.05 -1.10
CA LEU A 83 -11.67 -7.99 -0.83
C LEU A 83 -11.37 -8.89 -2.04
N SER A 84 -12.41 -9.42 -2.69
CA SER A 84 -12.25 -10.26 -3.89
C SER A 84 -11.55 -9.54 -5.04
N LYS A 85 -11.77 -8.23 -5.17
CA LYS A 85 -11.12 -7.38 -6.19
C LYS A 85 -9.71 -6.95 -5.77
N ALA A 86 -9.51 -6.63 -4.48
CA ALA A 86 -8.24 -6.14 -3.97
C ALA A 86 -7.17 -7.24 -3.84
N ILE A 87 -7.56 -8.49 -3.52
CA ILE A 87 -6.61 -9.61 -3.36
C ILE A 87 -5.72 -9.80 -4.59
N PRO A 88 -6.23 -9.95 -5.82
CA PRO A 88 -5.36 -10.14 -6.99
C PRO A 88 -4.50 -8.91 -7.28
N GLU A 89 -5.02 -7.70 -7.06
CA GLU A 89 -4.31 -6.45 -7.30
C GLU A 89 -3.13 -6.28 -6.33
N ILE A 90 -3.37 -6.43 -5.02
CA ILE A 90 -2.35 -6.34 -3.98
C ILE A 90 -1.35 -7.50 -4.10
N SER A 91 -1.82 -8.74 -4.35
CA SER A 91 -0.95 -9.91 -4.44
C SER A 91 0.00 -9.83 -5.64
N SER A 92 -0.46 -9.36 -6.80
CA SER A 92 0.41 -9.21 -7.98
C SER A 92 1.48 -8.15 -7.78
N SER A 93 1.13 -7.02 -7.17
CA SER A 93 2.07 -5.95 -6.83
C SER A 93 3.09 -6.41 -5.79
N SER A 94 2.62 -7.03 -4.71
CA SER A 94 3.51 -7.53 -3.64
C SER A 94 4.43 -8.65 -4.11
N LEU A 95 3.97 -9.54 -5.02
CA LEU A 95 4.82 -10.59 -5.58
C LEU A 95 6.00 -10.00 -6.36
N THR A 96 5.76 -8.96 -7.14
CA THR A 96 6.83 -8.24 -7.85
C THR A 96 7.86 -7.66 -6.89
N THR A 97 7.39 -7.02 -5.81
CA THR A 97 8.29 -6.45 -4.80
C THR A 97 9.05 -7.54 -4.03
N ILE A 98 8.37 -8.63 -3.64
CA ILE A 98 9.01 -9.78 -2.98
C ILE A 98 10.06 -10.40 -3.88
N SER A 99 9.81 -10.55 -5.19
CA SER A 99 10.81 -11.11 -6.12
C SER A 99 12.07 -10.24 -6.19
N GLY A 100 11.93 -8.92 -6.14
CA GLY A 100 13.06 -8.00 -6.03
C GLY A 100 13.84 -8.17 -4.71
N MET A 101 13.14 -8.36 -3.57
CA MET A 101 13.79 -8.62 -2.28
C MET A 101 14.48 -10.00 -2.24
N VAL A 102 13.88 -11.01 -2.86
CA VAL A 102 14.50 -12.33 -3.03
C VAL A 102 15.76 -12.23 -3.89
N ALA A 103 15.75 -11.43 -4.95
CA ALA A 103 16.96 -11.21 -5.76
C ALA A 103 18.11 -10.60 -4.95
N MET A 104 17.83 -9.74 -3.95
CA MET A 104 18.85 -9.22 -3.04
C MET A 104 19.52 -10.31 -2.19
N MET A 105 18.83 -11.42 -1.91
CA MET A 105 19.42 -12.53 -1.13
C MET A 105 20.57 -13.23 -1.86
N PHE A 106 20.64 -13.11 -3.19
CA PHE A 106 21.74 -13.67 -4.00
C PHE A 106 22.95 -12.74 -4.10
N MET A 107 22.92 -11.58 -3.46
CA MET A 107 24.08 -10.70 -3.38
C MET A 107 25.19 -11.35 -2.55
N GLN A 108 26.46 -11.13 -2.95
CA GLN A 108 27.63 -11.67 -2.24
C GLN A 108 27.85 -11.02 -0.86
N PHE A 109 27.19 -9.92 -0.55
CA PHE A 109 27.29 -9.22 0.72
C PHE A 109 26.26 -9.74 1.72
N ARG A 110 26.69 -10.05 2.93
CA ARG A 110 25.80 -10.53 4.02
C ARG A 110 24.64 -9.57 4.32
N ILE A 111 24.87 -8.27 4.18
CA ILE A 111 23.82 -7.25 4.36
C ILE A 111 22.68 -7.43 3.35
N GLY A 112 22.97 -7.78 2.09
CA GLY A 112 21.94 -8.01 1.07
C GLY A 112 21.06 -9.20 1.43
N TYR A 113 21.63 -10.28 1.94
CA TYR A 113 20.88 -11.45 2.40
C TYR A 113 19.96 -11.12 3.57
N ASP A 114 20.48 -10.46 4.62
CA ASP A 114 19.70 -10.05 5.79
C ASP A 114 18.54 -9.10 5.40
N MET A 115 18.83 -8.11 4.55
CA MET A 115 17.81 -7.20 4.05
C MET A 115 16.75 -7.91 3.22
N GLY A 116 17.15 -8.78 2.29
CA GLY A 116 16.25 -9.51 1.42
C GLY A 116 15.22 -10.32 2.21
N ILE A 117 15.65 -11.11 3.19
CA ILE A 117 14.75 -11.92 4.02
C ILE A 117 13.82 -11.05 4.86
N ILE A 118 14.37 -10.08 5.59
CA ILE A 118 13.58 -9.28 6.54
C ILE A 118 12.55 -8.41 5.80
N LEU A 119 12.92 -7.84 4.66
CA LEU A 119 12.01 -7.02 3.87
C LEU A 119 10.94 -7.87 3.17
N ALA A 120 11.30 -9.02 2.59
CA ALA A 120 10.32 -9.94 2.00
C ALA A 120 9.29 -10.41 3.05
N LYS A 121 9.76 -10.78 4.24
CA LYS A 121 8.91 -11.13 5.38
C LYS A 121 8.00 -9.98 5.79
N SER A 122 8.51 -8.75 5.85
CA SER A 122 7.73 -7.55 6.18
C SER A 122 6.56 -7.33 5.23
N ILE A 123 6.78 -7.56 3.93
CA ILE A 123 5.74 -7.45 2.91
C ILE A 123 4.65 -8.49 3.14
N ILE A 124 5.02 -9.75 3.39
CA ILE A 124 4.08 -10.83 3.65
C ILE A 124 3.22 -10.52 4.88
N PHE A 125 3.81 -10.07 5.99
CA PHE A 125 3.05 -9.70 7.18
C PHE A 125 2.14 -8.49 6.97
N SER A 126 2.57 -7.51 6.18
CA SER A 126 1.71 -6.37 5.81
C SER A 126 0.51 -6.82 4.99
N MET A 127 0.72 -7.70 4.02
CA MET A 127 -0.34 -8.26 3.19
C MET A 127 -1.34 -9.08 4.02
N VAL A 128 -0.85 -9.94 4.92
CA VAL A 128 -1.68 -10.74 5.84
C VAL A 128 -2.48 -9.81 6.77
N ALA A 129 -1.86 -8.80 7.36
CA ALA A 129 -2.55 -7.85 8.23
C ALA A 129 -3.65 -7.10 7.47
N VAL A 130 -3.40 -6.66 6.24
CA VAL A 130 -4.43 -5.99 5.43
C VAL A 130 -5.57 -6.93 5.08
N PHE A 131 -5.31 -8.16 4.66
CA PHE A 131 -6.38 -9.08 4.23
C PHE A 131 -7.23 -9.62 5.38
N PHE A 132 -6.68 -9.79 6.57
CA PHE A 132 -7.40 -10.38 7.70
C PHE A 132 -7.91 -9.34 8.71
N LEU A 133 -7.11 -8.33 9.03
CA LEU A 133 -7.47 -7.35 10.05
C LEU A 133 -8.33 -6.23 9.49
N MET A 134 -7.98 -5.72 8.32
CA MET A 134 -8.63 -4.53 7.78
C MET A 134 -10.11 -4.73 7.43
N PRO A 135 -10.58 -5.86 6.87
CA PRO A 135 -12.01 -6.08 6.64
C PRO A 135 -12.83 -6.01 7.92
N GLY A 136 -12.32 -6.58 9.02
CA GLY A 136 -12.96 -6.49 10.34
C GLY A 136 -13.03 -5.06 10.87
N LEU A 137 -11.95 -4.28 10.69
CA LEU A 137 -11.93 -2.87 11.08
C LEU A 137 -12.89 -2.03 10.23
N LEU A 138 -12.93 -2.23 8.92
CA LEU A 138 -13.84 -1.51 8.03
C LEU A 138 -15.30 -1.77 8.41
N LEU A 139 -15.67 -3.01 8.74
CA LEU A 139 -17.02 -3.33 9.22
C LEU A 139 -17.32 -2.66 10.56
N THR A 140 -16.37 -2.67 11.49
CA THR A 140 -16.56 -2.07 12.82
C THR A 140 -16.71 -0.55 12.73
N PHE A 141 -15.96 0.09 11.86
CA PHE A 141 -15.96 1.53 11.67
C PHE A 141 -16.89 1.99 10.52
N SER A 142 -17.64 1.10 9.86
CA SER A 142 -18.52 1.45 8.74
C SER A 142 -19.50 2.57 9.10
N LYS A 143 -20.18 2.49 10.27
CA LYS A 143 -21.08 3.55 10.75
C LYS A 143 -20.37 4.89 11.00
N ALA A 144 -19.13 4.86 11.44
CA ALA A 144 -18.33 6.08 11.62
C ALA A 144 -17.86 6.65 10.27
N ILE A 145 -17.58 5.78 9.30
CA ILE A 145 -17.26 6.13 7.92
C ILE A 145 -18.44 6.86 7.28
N ASP A 146 -19.65 6.31 7.39
CA ASP A 146 -20.89 6.90 6.85
C ASP A 146 -21.20 8.26 7.48
N ASN A 147 -21.02 8.39 8.80
CA ASN A 147 -21.30 9.64 9.51
C ASN A 147 -20.28 10.75 9.30
N THR A 148 -19.05 10.40 8.89
CA THR A 148 -17.95 11.37 8.69
C THR A 148 -17.64 11.64 7.21
N HIS A 149 -18.52 11.20 6.31
CA HIS A 149 -18.36 11.43 4.88
C HIS A 149 -18.39 12.94 4.57
N HIS A 150 -17.32 13.46 4.02
CA HIS A 150 -17.24 14.85 3.55
C HIS A 150 -16.90 14.87 2.05
N LYS A 151 -17.33 15.93 1.35
CA LYS A 151 -17.00 16.09 -0.07
C LYS A 151 -15.49 16.05 -0.27
N SER A 152 -15.03 15.20 -1.18
CA SER A 152 -13.63 15.15 -1.55
C SER A 152 -13.18 16.55 -2.01
N PHE A 153 -12.12 17.07 -1.38
CA PHE A 153 -11.56 18.38 -1.73
C PHE A 153 -10.82 18.34 -3.08
N VAL A 154 -10.51 17.15 -3.56
CA VAL A 154 -9.88 16.96 -4.87
C VAL A 154 -10.97 16.86 -5.94
N PRO A 155 -11.18 17.90 -6.77
CA PRO A 155 -12.13 17.84 -7.87
C PRO A 155 -11.68 16.74 -8.85
N LYS A 156 -12.64 16.08 -9.50
CA LYS A 156 -12.35 15.13 -10.59
C LYS A 156 -11.54 15.85 -11.67
N ILE A 157 -10.22 15.61 -11.71
CA ILE A 157 -9.29 16.30 -12.62
C ILE A 157 -9.40 15.65 -14.01
N THR A 158 -10.55 15.78 -14.64
CA THR A 158 -10.78 15.31 -16.00
C THR A 158 -9.95 16.08 -17.03
N ALA A 159 -9.52 17.31 -16.69
CA ALA A 159 -8.66 18.12 -17.56
C ALA A 159 -7.29 17.50 -17.78
N VAL A 160 -6.66 16.93 -16.75
CA VAL A 160 -5.37 16.23 -16.87
C VAL A 160 -5.51 14.96 -17.71
N GLY A 161 -6.58 14.19 -17.51
CA GLY A 161 -6.85 13.02 -18.35
C GLY A 161 -7.03 13.36 -19.82
N LYS A 162 -7.79 14.44 -20.12
CA LYS A 162 -7.96 14.95 -21.49
C LYS A 162 -6.63 15.45 -22.08
N PHE A 163 -5.82 16.15 -21.29
CA PHE A 163 -4.49 16.60 -21.70
C PHE A 163 -3.56 15.42 -22.01
N CYS A 164 -3.50 14.40 -21.15
CA CYS A 164 -2.70 13.20 -21.38
C CYS A 164 -3.12 12.44 -22.66
N VAL A 165 -4.43 12.32 -22.88
CA VAL A 165 -4.96 11.69 -24.11
C VAL A 165 -4.65 12.54 -25.34
N ALA A 166 -4.79 13.86 -25.28
CA ALA A 166 -4.48 14.76 -26.38
C ALA A 166 -2.98 14.75 -26.75
N THR A 167 -2.11 14.58 -25.74
CA THR A 167 -0.65 14.63 -25.91
C THR A 167 -0.01 13.23 -25.95
N ARG A 168 -0.81 12.17 -26.09
CA ARG A 168 -0.35 10.76 -26.07
C ARG A 168 0.73 10.42 -27.09
N TYR A 169 0.82 11.13 -28.20
CA TYR A 169 1.82 10.91 -29.24
C TYR A 169 3.08 11.78 -29.07
N ILE A 170 3.01 12.83 -28.25
CA ILE A 170 4.07 13.80 -28.07
C ILE A 170 4.89 13.48 -26.82
N ILE A 171 4.24 13.09 -25.71
CA ILE A 171 4.91 12.83 -24.42
C ILE A 171 5.90 11.64 -24.51
N PRO A 172 5.53 10.45 -25.08
CA PRO A 172 6.46 9.31 -25.11
C PRO A 172 7.78 9.61 -25.85
N PRO A 173 7.79 10.20 -27.07
CA PRO A 173 9.06 10.50 -27.72
C PRO A 173 9.90 11.54 -26.98
N ILE A 174 9.29 12.54 -26.33
CA ILE A 174 10.01 13.51 -25.51
C ILE A 174 10.69 12.82 -24.32
N LEU A 175 9.99 11.89 -23.64
CA LEU A 175 10.57 11.13 -22.54
C LEU A 175 11.72 10.23 -23.02
N ILE A 176 11.59 9.57 -24.17
CA ILE A 176 12.65 8.75 -24.74
C ILE A 176 13.89 9.60 -25.05
N VAL A 177 13.71 10.76 -25.67
CA VAL A 177 14.82 11.71 -25.94
C VAL A 177 15.45 12.17 -24.62
N GLY A 178 14.64 12.49 -23.61
CA GLY A 178 15.15 12.88 -22.29
C GLY A 178 15.98 11.78 -21.62
N VAL A 179 15.55 10.50 -21.71
CA VAL A 179 16.32 9.36 -21.20
C VAL A 179 17.64 9.19 -21.96
N ILE A 180 17.63 9.34 -23.30
CA ILE A 180 18.86 9.25 -24.10
C ILE A 180 19.84 10.35 -23.70
N ILE A 181 19.38 11.60 -23.54
CA ILE A 181 20.23 12.73 -23.11
C ILE A 181 20.79 12.51 -21.70
N ALA A 182 19.99 11.93 -20.80
CA ALA A 182 20.44 11.65 -19.43
C ALA A 182 21.46 10.49 -19.33
N PHE A 183 21.52 9.64 -20.37
CA PHE A 183 22.43 8.50 -20.42
C PHE A 183 23.81 8.88 -21.01
N PHE A 184 23.89 9.98 -21.73
CA PHE A 184 25.13 10.55 -22.28
C PHE A 184 25.68 11.70 -21.43
#